data_dbf0fa919987e81d1f0bc8872ac7eda1
#
_entry.id   dbf0fa919987e81d1f0bc8872ac7eda1
#
_cell.length_a   1.000
_cell.length_b   1.000
_cell.length_c   1.000
_cell.angle_alpha   90.00
_cell.angle_beta   90.00
_cell.angle_gamma   90.00
#
_symmetry.space_group_name_H-M   'P 1'
#
loop_
_entity.id
_entity.type
_entity.pdbx_description
1 polymer ?
#
loop_
_entity_poly.entity_id
_entity_poly.type
_entity_poly.pdbx_seq_one_letter_code
_entity_poly.pdbx_strand_id
1 'polypeptide(L)'
;ATIHHWVFIRQKMCAWPVYADLGAVSPEQMKAATSALAMLSLSDDPQAQLAAAQSYSMRKIPKSLPVLAPKARYGHSKLRIAYLSSDFCLHPVSMLTAELFELHDRSKFEVYGFCWSPEDGSALRKRVMAAMDQFIRIGALNDAEAAQLIRDHEIDILIDLHGQTRGARPAILAYRPAPVQITYLGLPATTGLPCVD
;
A
#
# COMPACT_ATOMS: atom_id res chain seq x y z
N ALA A 1 -19.36 -2.10 -4.38
CA ALA A 1 -18.86 -1.21 -3.30
C ALA A 1 -19.66 -1.40 -2.01
N THR A 2 -20.96 -1.61 -2.06
CA THR A 2 -21.85 -1.63 -0.89
C THR A 2 -21.70 -2.88 -0.02
N ILE A 3 -21.48 -4.06 -0.60
CA ILE A 3 -21.45 -5.34 0.14
C ILE A 3 -20.27 -5.41 1.12
N HIS A 4 -19.07 -5.00 0.74
CA HIS A 4 -17.92 -5.05 1.66
C HIS A 4 -18.07 -4.08 2.84
N HIS A 5 -18.69 -2.92 2.65
CA HIS A 5 -19.02 -2.01 3.75
C HIS A 5 -20.04 -2.63 4.69
N TRP A 6 -21.03 -3.34 4.14
CA TRP A 6 -22.03 -4.04 4.94
C TRP A 6 -21.40 -5.13 5.81
N VAL A 7 -20.52 -5.95 5.26
CA VAL A 7 -19.77 -6.96 6.02
C VAL A 7 -19.00 -6.31 7.16
N PHE A 8 -18.26 -5.22 6.87
CA PHE A 8 -17.51 -4.47 7.87
C PHE A 8 -18.40 -3.87 8.98
N ILE A 9 -19.55 -3.31 8.60
CA ILE A 9 -20.50 -2.75 9.58
C ILE A 9 -21.06 -3.85 10.48
N ARG A 10 -21.44 -5.01 9.92
CA ARG A 10 -21.92 -6.16 10.74
C ARG A 10 -20.88 -6.61 11.76
N GLN A 11 -19.60 -6.67 11.38
CA GLN A 11 -18.52 -6.96 12.33
C GLN A 11 -18.47 -5.92 13.45
N LYS A 12 -18.51 -4.63 13.11
CA LYS A 12 -18.47 -3.53 14.09
C LYS A 12 -19.67 -3.52 15.04
N MET A 13 -20.82 -3.99 14.58
CA MET A 13 -22.05 -4.13 15.36
C MET A 13 -22.13 -5.45 16.13
N CYS A 14 -21.13 -6.33 16.01
CA CYS A 14 -21.17 -7.72 16.53
C CYS A 14 -22.41 -8.50 16.07
N ALA A 15 -22.86 -8.25 14.83
CA ALA A 15 -24.02 -8.92 14.24
C ALA A 15 -23.62 -10.26 13.64
N TRP A 16 -23.79 -11.32 14.41
CA TRP A 16 -23.40 -12.68 14.03
C TRP A 16 -24.60 -13.54 13.57
N PRO A 17 -24.43 -14.43 12.59
CA PRO A 17 -23.23 -14.59 11.76
C PRO A 17 -23.01 -13.38 10.84
N VAL A 18 -21.74 -13.02 10.59
CA VAL A 18 -21.42 -11.87 9.73
C VAL A 18 -21.95 -12.08 8.31
N TYR A 19 -21.82 -13.31 7.80
CA TYR A 19 -22.36 -13.72 6.50
C TYR A 19 -23.79 -14.26 6.66
N ALA A 20 -24.73 -13.37 6.94
CA ALA A 20 -26.14 -13.75 7.02
C ALA A 20 -26.78 -13.63 5.62
N ASP A 21 -27.68 -14.56 5.30
CA ASP A 21 -28.51 -14.44 4.09
C ASP A 21 -29.42 -13.21 4.22
N LEU A 22 -29.33 -12.34 3.22
CA LEU A 22 -30.15 -11.12 3.13
C LEU A 22 -31.15 -11.18 1.96
N GLY A 23 -31.42 -12.38 1.45
CA GLY A 23 -32.28 -12.59 0.29
C GLY A 23 -31.67 -12.10 -1.01
N ALA A 24 -31.41 -10.79 -1.14
CA ALA A 24 -30.80 -10.19 -2.32
C ALA A 24 -29.27 -10.39 -2.43
N VAL A 25 -28.60 -10.74 -1.32
CA VAL A 25 -27.14 -10.96 -1.25
C VAL A 25 -26.86 -12.22 -0.45
N SER A 26 -26.29 -13.23 -1.13
CA SER A 26 -25.96 -14.50 -0.48
C SER A 26 -24.71 -14.39 0.41
N PRO A 27 -24.53 -15.32 1.38
CA PRO A 27 -23.31 -15.43 2.17
C PRO A 27 -22.04 -15.54 1.31
N GLU A 28 -22.06 -16.25 0.18
CA GLU A 28 -20.96 -16.42 -0.74
C GLU A 28 -20.57 -15.08 -1.40
N GLN A 29 -21.57 -14.27 -1.79
CA GLN A 29 -21.33 -12.93 -2.34
C GLN A 29 -20.73 -12.00 -1.30
N MET A 30 -21.16 -12.09 -0.05
CA MET A 30 -20.58 -11.35 1.07
C MET A 30 -19.12 -11.77 1.31
N LYS A 31 -18.85 -13.06 1.35
CA LYS A 31 -17.50 -13.61 1.51
C LYS A 31 -16.56 -13.15 0.39
N ALA A 32 -17.01 -13.24 -0.86
CA ALA A 32 -16.25 -12.80 -2.03
C ALA A 32 -15.99 -11.28 -2.05
N ALA A 33 -16.84 -10.48 -1.41
CA ALA A 33 -16.69 -9.03 -1.31
C ALA A 33 -15.93 -8.58 -0.06
N THR A 34 -15.59 -9.49 0.86
CA THR A 34 -14.89 -9.17 2.11
C THR A 34 -13.51 -8.59 1.81
N SER A 35 -13.17 -7.47 2.46
CA SER A 35 -11.84 -6.86 2.33
C SER A 35 -10.78 -7.66 3.10
N ALA A 36 -9.50 -7.50 2.73
CA ALA A 36 -8.39 -8.13 3.44
C ALA A 36 -8.39 -7.76 4.93
N LEU A 37 -8.64 -6.48 5.28
CA LEU A 37 -8.72 -6.03 6.66
C LEU A 37 -9.87 -6.70 7.43
N ALA A 38 -11.06 -6.80 6.81
CA ALA A 38 -12.19 -7.48 7.45
C ALA A 38 -11.94 -8.98 7.61
N MET A 39 -11.25 -9.62 6.66
CA MET A 39 -10.92 -11.04 6.72
C MET A 39 -9.98 -11.39 7.88
N LEU A 40 -9.05 -10.51 8.26
CA LEU A 40 -8.15 -10.73 9.41
C LEU A 40 -8.90 -11.01 10.72
N SER A 41 -10.07 -10.41 10.91
CA SER A 41 -10.90 -10.61 12.11
C SER A 41 -12.00 -11.66 11.94
N LEU A 42 -12.13 -12.26 10.75
CA LEU A 42 -13.14 -13.29 10.47
C LEU A 42 -12.56 -14.69 10.37
N SER A 43 -11.30 -14.82 9.98
CA SER A 43 -10.70 -16.11 9.72
C SER A 43 -9.18 -16.06 9.96
N ASP A 44 -8.66 -17.09 10.60
CA ASP A 44 -7.23 -17.39 10.74
C ASP A 44 -6.70 -18.28 9.59
N ASP A 45 -7.58 -18.69 8.66
CA ASP A 45 -7.21 -19.43 7.46
C ASP A 45 -6.41 -18.53 6.49
N PRO A 46 -5.10 -18.81 6.25
CA PRO A 46 -4.27 -18.00 5.37
C PRO A 46 -4.74 -18.04 3.91
N GLN A 47 -5.41 -19.10 3.47
CA GLN A 47 -5.96 -19.20 2.11
C GLN A 47 -7.16 -18.27 1.93
N ALA A 48 -8.03 -18.16 2.92
CA ALA A 48 -9.14 -17.22 2.91
C ALA A 48 -8.65 -15.78 2.91
N GLN A 49 -7.62 -15.46 3.68
CA GLN A 49 -6.99 -14.14 3.73
C GLN A 49 -6.35 -13.78 2.38
N LEU A 50 -5.60 -14.71 1.77
CA LEU A 50 -4.99 -14.54 0.44
C LEU A 50 -6.06 -14.32 -0.63
N ALA A 51 -7.12 -15.13 -0.64
CA ALA A 51 -8.22 -15.00 -1.60
C ALA A 51 -8.93 -13.64 -1.51
N ALA A 52 -9.14 -13.13 -0.28
CA ALA A 52 -9.71 -11.80 -0.08
C ALA A 52 -8.80 -10.69 -0.64
N ALA A 53 -7.49 -10.78 -0.40
CA ALA A 53 -6.50 -9.84 -0.90
C ALA A 53 -6.42 -9.86 -2.43
N GLN A 54 -6.36 -11.04 -3.04
CA GLN A 54 -6.35 -11.20 -4.51
C GLN A 54 -7.63 -10.68 -5.15
N SER A 55 -8.79 -10.95 -4.54
CA SER A 55 -10.08 -10.43 -5.01
C SER A 55 -10.13 -8.89 -5.01
N TYR A 56 -9.55 -8.25 -4.01
CA TYR A 56 -9.40 -6.79 -3.98
C TYR A 56 -8.50 -6.30 -5.12
N SER A 57 -7.34 -6.89 -5.29
CA SER A 57 -6.34 -6.52 -6.29
C SER A 57 -6.89 -6.65 -7.71
N MET A 58 -7.59 -7.75 -8.02
CA MET A 58 -8.23 -7.97 -9.32
C MET A 58 -9.29 -6.92 -9.67
N ARG A 59 -9.93 -6.31 -8.67
CA ARG A 59 -10.92 -5.25 -8.90
C ARG A 59 -10.32 -3.86 -9.07
N LYS A 60 -9.10 -3.65 -8.55
CA LYS A 60 -8.46 -2.32 -8.48
C LYS A 60 -7.38 -2.11 -9.51
N ILE A 61 -6.76 -3.18 -9.98
CA ILE A 61 -5.60 -3.13 -10.86
C ILE A 61 -6.00 -3.58 -12.26
N PRO A 62 -5.67 -2.84 -13.31
CA PRO A 62 -5.84 -3.27 -14.69
C PRO A 62 -5.11 -4.59 -14.95
N LYS A 63 -5.70 -5.46 -15.79
CA LYS A 63 -5.22 -6.84 -16.01
C LYS A 63 -3.83 -6.92 -16.66
N SER A 64 -3.43 -5.90 -17.40
CA SER A 64 -2.15 -5.87 -18.09
C SER A 64 -1.56 -4.47 -18.01
N LEU A 65 -0.42 -4.35 -17.37
CA LEU A 65 0.34 -3.12 -17.26
C LEU A 65 1.80 -3.41 -17.67
N PRO A 66 2.48 -2.44 -18.30
CA PRO A 66 3.89 -2.60 -18.64
C PRO A 66 4.73 -2.62 -17.35
N VAL A 67 5.77 -3.46 -17.34
CA VAL A 67 6.80 -3.47 -16.29
C VAL A 67 7.81 -2.38 -16.63
N LEU A 68 7.98 -1.40 -15.73
CA LEU A 68 8.84 -0.24 -15.94
C LEU A 68 10.27 -0.47 -15.43
N ALA A 69 10.44 -1.27 -14.38
CA ALA A 69 11.75 -1.53 -13.80
C ALA A 69 12.69 -2.24 -14.79
N PRO A 70 13.99 -1.91 -14.78
CA PRO A 70 14.96 -2.66 -15.57
C PRO A 70 15.12 -4.08 -15.03
N LYS A 71 15.56 -5.00 -15.87
CA LYS A 71 15.90 -6.38 -15.47
C LYS A 71 17.19 -6.46 -14.65
N ALA A 72 18.06 -5.47 -14.78
CA ALA A 72 19.32 -5.36 -14.07
C ALA A 72 19.25 -4.27 -13.00
N ARG A 73 20.14 -4.33 -12.00
CA ARG A 73 20.31 -3.27 -11.01
C ARG A 73 20.83 -2.00 -11.67
N TYR A 74 20.50 -0.85 -11.11
CA TYR A 74 20.96 0.45 -11.59
C TYR A 74 22.48 0.68 -11.38
N GLY A 75 23.07 0.04 -10.37
CA GLY A 75 24.50 0.16 -10.08
C GLY A 75 24.92 1.43 -9.36
N HIS A 76 23.98 2.05 -8.60
CA HIS A 76 24.28 3.23 -7.78
C HIS A 76 25.32 2.94 -6.71
N SER A 77 26.10 3.95 -6.30
CA SER A 77 27.03 3.88 -5.18
C SER A 77 26.29 3.73 -3.83
N LYS A 78 25.08 4.29 -3.73
CA LYS A 78 24.16 4.10 -2.60
C LYS A 78 22.85 3.52 -3.14
N LEU A 79 22.24 2.59 -2.39
CA LEU A 79 20.90 2.09 -2.76
C LEU A 79 19.86 3.18 -2.55
N ARG A 80 19.02 3.42 -3.55
CA ARG A 80 17.87 4.32 -3.47
C ARG A 80 16.67 3.58 -2.94
N ILE A 81 16.31 3.88 -1.69
CA ILE A 81 15.13 3.32 -1.02
C ILE A 81 14.03 4.36 -1.03
N ALA A 82 12.85 3.99 -1.54
CA ALA A 82 11.70 4.87 -1.55
C ALA A 82 10.54 4.32 -0.72
N TYR A 83 9.90 5.20 0.03
CA TYR A 83 8.68 4.95 0.77
C TYR A 83 7.50 5.60 0.08
N LEU A 84 6.43 4.84 -0.13
CA LEU A 84 5.24 5.24 -0.86
C LEU A 84 4.05 5.31 0.10
N SER A 85 3.48 6.51 0.35
CA SER A 85 2.38 6.67 1.30
C SER A 85 1.53 7.94 1.12
N SER A 86 0.24 7.85 1.50
CA SER A 86 -0.63 9.00 1.79
C SER A 86 -0.66 9.38 3.27
N ASP A 87 0.13 8.72 4.11
CA ASP A 87 0.04 8.84 5.56
C ASP A 87 1.26 9.59 6.16
N PHE A 88 2.04 10.30 5.33
CA PHE A 88 3.10 11.21 5.76
C PHE A 88 2.50 12.53 6.31
N CYS A 89 1.70 12.39 7.36
CA CYS A 89 0.97 13.43 8.07
C CYS A 89 0.79 13.00 9.54
N LEU A 90 -0.06 13.64 10.31
CA LEU A 90 -0.39 13.20 11.67
C LEU A 90 -1.21 11.90 11.61
N HIS A 91 -0.50 10.79 11.43
CA HIS A 91 -1.05 9.46 11.22
C HIS A 91 -0.20 8.39 11.95
N PRO A 92 -0.80 7.28 12.44
CA PRO A 92 -0.06 6.20 13.11
C PRO A 92 1.13 5.66 12.31
N VAL A 93 1.02 5.51 10.97
CA VAL A 93 2.13 5.07 10.12
C VAL A 93 3.33 6.02 10.28
N SER A 94 3.13 7.33 10.18
CA SER A 94 4.20 8.31 10.39
C SER A 94 4.78 8.28 11.80
N MET A 95 3.93 8.07 12.83
CA MET A 95 4.41 7.94 14.21
C MET A 95 5.35 6.76 14.40
N LEU A 96 5.06 5.65 13.72
CA LEU A 96 5.84 4.41 13.82
C LEU A 96 7.09 4.41 12.92
N THR A 97 7.11 5.21 11.85
CA THR A 97 8.18 5.15 10.83
C THR A 97 9.12 6.35 10.82
N ALA A 98 8.79 7.47 11.50
CA ALA A 98 9.61 8.67 11.47
C ALA A 98 11.08 8.38 11.89
N GLU A 99 11.28 7.69 13.01
CA GLU A 99 12.60 7.31 13.50
C GLU A 99 13.30 6.31 12.56
N LEU A 100 12.57 5.39 11.95
CA LEU A 100 13.12 4.48 10.93
C LEU A 100 13.74 5.28 9.78
N PHE A 101 13.06 6.32 9.30
CA PHE A 101 13.57 7.16 8.22
C PHE A 101 14.82 7.94 8.64
N GLU A 102 14.88 8.41 9.88
CA GLU A 102 16.02 9.12 10.45
C GLU A 102 17.26 8.21 10.61
N LEU A 103 17.05 6.95 10.98
CA LEU A 103 18.11 5.99 11.32
C LEU A 103 18.77 5.30 10.10
N HIS A 104 18.31 5.54 8.89
CA HIS A 104 18.97 4.99 7.71
C HIS A 104 20.43 5.46 7.61
N ASP A 105 21.34 4.52 7.39
CA ASP A 105 22.78 4.80 7.15
C ASP A 105 22.96 5.53 5.80
N ARG A 106 23.08 6.86 5.86
CA ARG A 106 23.24 7.72 4.69
C ARG A 106 24.54 7.51 3.92
N SER A 107 25.48 6.72 4.46
CA SER A 107 26.65 6.31 3.69
C SER A 107 26.30 5.21 2.65
N LYS A 108 25.21 4.45 2.89
CA LYS A 108 24.77 3.31 2.07
C LYS A 108 23.46 3.56 1.32
N PHE A 109 22.60 4.43 1.86
CA PHE A 109 21.24 4.63 1.37
C PHE A 109 20.98 6.10 1.04
N GLU A 110 20.23 6.32 -0.03
CA GLU A 110 19.57 7.56 -0.36
C GLU A 110 18.07 7.32 -0.20
N VAL A 111 17.39 8.09 0.66
CA VAL A 111 16.00 7.82 1.10
C VAL A 111 15.03 8.80 0.46
N TYR A 112 14.04 8.24 -0.22
CA TYR A 112 13.00 8.97 -0.96
C TYR A 112 11.63 8.78 -0.31
N GLY A 113 10.81 9.82 -0.32
CA GLY A 113 9.39 9.75 0.03
C GLY A 113 8.52 10.15 -1.15
N PHE A 114 7.71 9.24 -1.67
CA PHE A 114 6.66 9.55 -2.63
C PHE A 114 5.32 9.68 -1.91
N CYS A 115 4.74 10.88 -1.95
CA CYS A 115 3.68 11.29 -1.03
C CYS A 115 2.45 11.82 -1.76
N TRP A 116 1.25 11.37 -1.33
CA TRP A 116 -0.02 12.00 -1.72
C TRP A 116 -0.90 12.34 -0.50
N SER A 117 -0.29 12.43 0.70
CA SER A 117 -0.98 12.88 1.91
C SER A 117 -1.43 14.33 1.81
N PRO A 118 -2.49 14.71 2.56
CA PRO A 118 -2.86 16.10 2.71
C PRO A 118 -1.75 16.91 3.43
N GLU A 119 -1.74 18.20 3.21
CA GLU A 119 -0.93 19.14 3.99
C GLU A 119 -1.65 19.42 5.31
N ASP A 120 -1.13 18.90 6.41
CA ASP A 120 -1.73 19.06 7.74
C ASP A 120 -0.96 20.05 8.64
N GLY A 121 0.19 20.55 8.19
CA GLY A 121 1.04 21.47 8.92
C GLY A 121 1.67 20.92 10.21
N SER A 122 1.47 19.63 10.51
CA SER A 122 1.90 19.01 11.75
C SER A 122 3.44 18.96 11.89
N ALA A 123 3.91 18.97 13.15
CA ALA A 123 5.32 18.79 13.47
C ALA A 123 5.82 17.41 13.00
N LEU A 124 4.96 16.38 13.08
CA LEU A 124 5.28 15.03 12.64
C LEU A 124 5.54 14.98 11.13
N ARG A 125 4.68 15.64 10.32
CA ARG A 125 4.90 15.74 8.88
C ARG A 125 6.23 16.42 8.56
N LYS A 126 6.53 17.53 9.22
CA LYS A 126 7.81 18.24 9.03
C LYS A 126 9.00 17.34 9.37
N ARG A 127 8.90 16.56 10.46
CA ARG A 127 9.91 15.59 10.90
C ARG A 127 10.13 14.51 9.83
N VAL A 128 9.05 13.91 9.31
CA VAL A 128 9.12 12.89 8.25
C VAL A 128 9.75 13.46 6.97
N MET A 129 9.36 14.66 6.57
CA MET A 129 9.93 15.32 5.39
C MET A 129 11.43 15.60 5.56
N ALA A 130 11.85 16.06 6.73
CA ALA A 130 13.25 16.35 7.04
C ALA A 130 14.13 15.08 7.11
N ALA A 131 13.52 13.93 7.39
CA ALA A 131 14.20 12.63 7.45
C ALA A 131 14.44 12.00 6.07
N MET A 132 14.01 12.61 4.99
CA MET A 132 14.18 12.10 3.62
C MET A 132 15.15 12.98 2.83
N ASP A 133 16.02 12.34 2.02
CA ASP A 133 16.91 13.07 1.11
C ASP A 133 16.10 13.73 -0.03
N GLN A 134 15.02 13.08 -0.46
CA GLN A 134 14.09 13.59 -1.46
C GLN A 134 12.64 13.35 -1.00
N PHE A 135 11.81 14.38 -0.97
CA PHE A 135 10.40 14.29 -0.67
C PHE A 135 9.55 14.78 -1.84
N ILE A 136 8.87 13.88 -2.51
CA ILE A 136 8.24 14.11 -3.81
C ILE A 136 6.72 13.97 -3.70
N ARG A 137 6.00 15.01 -4.12
CA ARG A 137 4.53 15.02 -4.14
C ARG A 137 4.01 14.39 -5.43
N ILE A 138 3.20 13.34 -5.28
CA ILE A 138 2.58 12.61 -6.40
C ILE A 138 1.04 12.66 -6.39
N GLY A 139 0.45 13.51 -5.53
CA GLY A 139 -1.00 13.60 -5.37
C GLY A 139 -1.75 14.08 -6.61
N ALA A 140 -1.11 14.89 -7.45
CA ALA A 140 -1.69 15.39 -8.71
C ALA A 140 -1.50 14.42 -9.89
N LEU A 141 -0.66 13.39 -9.75
CA LEU A 141 -0.35 12.42 -10.80
C LEU A 141 -1.32 11.24 -10.76
N ASN A 142 -1.67 10.71 -11.93
CA ASN A 142 -2.31 9.40 -12.01
C ASN A 142 -1.30 8.26 -11.70
N ASP A 143 -1.78 7.01 -11.62
CA ASP A 143 -0.92 5.88 -11.19
C ASP A 143 0.20 5.57 -12.21
N ALA A 144 -0.06 5.73 -13.50
CA ALA A 144 0.95 5.54 -14.54
C ALA A 144 2.05 6.61 -14.49
N GLU A 145 1.65 7.87 -14.36
CA GLU A 145 2.58 9.01 -14.22
C GLU A 145 3.42 8.89 -12.94
N ALA A 146 2.79 8.50 -11.83
CA ALA A 146 3.49 8.28 -10.56
C ALA A 146 4.50 7.12 -10.67
N ALA A 147 4.11 6.01 -11.29
CA ALA A 147 5.00 4.88 -11.53
C ALA A 147 6.17 5.27 -12.45
N GLN A 148 5.91 6.04 -13.52
CA GLN A 148 6.97 6.52 -14.40
C GLN A 148 7.95 7.45 -13.65
N LEU A 149 7.43 8.37 -12.84
CA LEU A 149 8.27 9.26 -12.01
C LEU A 149 9.17 8.48 -11.05
N ILE A 150 8.63 7.44 -10.37
CA ILE A 150 9.42 6.55 -9.50
C ILE A 150 10.52 5.86 -10.32
N ARG A 151 10.19 5.38 -11.52
CA ARG A 151 11.15 4.76 -12.45
C ARG A 151 12.26 5.74 -12.86
N ASP A 152 11.92 7.00 -13.15
CA ASP A 152 12.86 8.04 -13.59
C ASP A 152 13.82 8.45 -12.46
N HIS A 153 13.41 8.29 -11.21
CA HIS A 153 14.29 8.43 -10.04
C HIS A 153 15.16 7.19 -9.79
N GLU A 154 15.06 6.17 -10.63
CA GLU A 154 15.88 4.95 -10.56
C GLU A 154 15.90 4.33 -9.15
N ILE A 155 14.71 4.16 -8.57
CA ILE A 155 14.55 3.58 -7.22
C ILE A 155 14.90 2.09 -7.28
N ASP A 156 15.83 1.66 -6.40
CA ASP A 156 16.24 0.26 -6.27
C ASP A 156 15.23 -0.56 -5.48
N ILE A 157 14.72 0.01 -4.37
CA ILE A 157 13.76 -0.65 -3.47
C ILE A 157 12.60 0.29 -3.20
N LEU A 158 11.40 -0.11 -3.59
CA LEU A 158 10.15 0.61 -3.31
C LEU A 158 9.39 -0.08 -2.18
N ILE A 159 9.06 0.67 -1.13
CA ILE A 159 8.36 0.19 0.05
C ILE A 159 6.98 0.86 0.13
N ASP A 160 5.93 0.08 -0.10
CA ASP A 160 4.56 0.53 0.09
C ASP A 160 4.15 0.45 1.57
N LEU A 161 3.73 1.58 2.14
CA LEU A 161 3.27 1.70 3.52
C LEU A 161 1.74 1.63 3.65
N HIS A 162 1.04 1.22 2.62
CA HIS A 162 -0.42 1.11 2.62
C HIS A 162 -0.95 -0.33 2.62
N GLY A 163 -0.39 -1.19 1.78
CA GLY A 163 -1.04 -2.44 1.46
C GLY A 163 -2.42 -2.19 0.83
N GLN A 164 -3.48 -2.71 1.46
CA GLN A 164 -4.86 -2.58 0.96
C GLN A 164 -5.74 -1.70 1.88
N THR A 165 -5.16 -0.69 2.50
CA THR A 165 -5.89 0.27 3.33
C THR A 165 -6.57 1.36 2.48
N ARG A 166 -7.36 2.22 3.15
CA ARG A 166 -8.00 3.35 2.48
C ARG A 166 -6.94 4.31 1.94
N GLY A 167 -7.11 4.72 0.68
CA GLY A 167 -6.18 5.63 0.01
C GLY A 167 -5.02 4.93 -0.70
N ALA A 168 -4.90 3.59 -0.58
CA ALA A 168 -3.89 2.82 -1.30
C ALA A 168 -3.98 2.99 -2.82
N ARG A 169 -2.83 2.99 -3.47
CA ARG A 169 -2.67 3.10 -4.93
C ARG A 169 -1.90 1.88 -5.49
N PRO A 170 -2.46 0.66 -5.35
CA PRO A 170 -1.74 -0.57 -5.71
C PRO A 170 -1.42 -0.68 -7.21
N ALA A 171 -2.09 0.08 -8.07
CA ALA A 171 -1.77 0.12 -9.49
C ALA A 171 -0.37 0.71 -9.75
N ILE A 172 0.16 1.61 -8.90
CA ILE A 172 1.54 2.09 -9.00
C ILE A 172 2.51 0.91 -8.91
N LEU A 173 2.33 0.02 -7.92
CA LEU A 173 3.16 -1.19 -7.76
C LEU A 173 3.01 -2.15 -8.94
N ALA A 174 1.81 -2.23 -9.52
CA ALA A 174 1.53 -3.14 -10.64
C ALA A 174 2.28 -2.75 -11.93
N TYR A 175 2.65 -1.48 -12.11
CA TYR A 175 3.60 -1.04 -13.14
C TYR A 175 5.05 -1.50 -12.86
N ARG A 176 5.31 -2.05 -11.69
CA ARG A 176 6.65 -2.45 -11.23
C ARG A 176 7.72 -1.39 -11.54
N PRO A 177 7.62 -0.18 -10.95
CA PRO A 177 8.57 0.91 -11.22
C PRO A 177 9.96 0.69 -10.61
N ALA A 178 10.10 -0.23 -9.64
CA ALA A 178 11.36 -0.57 -9.00
C ALA A 178 11.69 -2.06 -9.13
N PRO A 179 12.98 -2.45 -9.19
CA PRO A 179 13.40 -3.85 -9.27
C PRO A 179 12.94 -4.69 -8.09
N VAL A 180 12.94 -4.11 -6.88
CA VAL A 180 12.46 -4.73 -5.64
C VAL A 180 11.31 -3.93 -5.08
N GLN A 181 10.19 -4.59 -4.78
CA GLN A 181 9.00 -3.97 -4.21
C GLN A 181 8.52 -4.75 -3.00
N ILE A 182 8.33 -4.07 -1.89
CA ILE A 182 7.89 -4.63 -0.62
C ILE A 182 6.69 -3.86 -0.08
N THR A 183 5.88 -4.53 0.76
CA THR A 183 4.87 -3.86 1.60
C THR A 183 5.30 -3.93 3.05
N TYR A 184 5.04 -2.87 3.79
CA TYR A 184 5.40 -2.77 5.20
C TYR A 184 4.39 -1.97 6.00
N LEU A 185 4.03 -2.43 7.16
CA LEU A 185 3.32 -1.76 8.24
C LEU A 185 1.86 -1.37 8.00
N GLY A 186 1.49 -0.75 6.87
CA GLY A 186 0.16 -0.14 6.65
C GLY A 186 -1.02 -1.07 6.87
N LEU A 187 -0.95 -2.30 6.35
CA LEU A 187 -1.89 -3.38 6.63
C LEU A 187 -1.11 -4.61 7.07
N PRO A 188 -1.34 -5.15 8.28
CA PRO A 188 -0.66 -6.36 8.74
C PRO A 188 -1.27 -7.64 8.11
N ALA A 189 -1.37 -7.67 6.79
CA ALA A 189 -1.91 -8.76 6.00
C ALA A 189 -1.21 -8.85 4.64
N THR A 190 -1.34 -10.01 3.99
CA THR A 190 -0.90 -10.16 2.61
C THR A 190 -1.66 -9.22 1.68
N THR A 191 -0.97 -8.66 0.69
CA THR A 191 -1.61 -7.91 -0.40
C THR A 191 -2.08 -8.82 -1.54
N GLY A 192 -1.55 -10.04 -1.61
CA GLY A 192 -1.80 -10.95 -2.72
C GLY A 192 -1.37 -10.40 -4.09
N LEU A 193 -0.49 -9.40 -4.12
CA LEU A 193 0.00 -8.76 -5.34
C LEU A 193 1.20 -9.54 -5.91
N PRO A 194 1.15 -9.98 -7.17
CA PRO A 194 2.24 -10.71 -7.79
C PRO A 194 3.47 -9.83 -8.10
N CYS A 195 3.35 -8.52 -7.97
CA CYS A 195 4.42 -7.54 -8.17
C CYS A 195 5.14 -7.14 -6.87
N VAL A 196 4.76 -7.70 -5.74
CA VAL A 196 5.45 -7.56 -4.44
C VAL A 196 6.32 -8.79 -4.23
N ASP A 197 7.60 -8.58 -3.87
CA ASP A 197 8.64 -9.61 -3.73
C ASP A 197 8.68 -10.24 -2.35
#